data_cf7679742afb51cea867cea73555f50b
#
_entry.id   cf7679742afb51cea867cea73555f50b
#
_cell.length_a   1.000
_cell.length_b   1.000
_cell.length_c   1.000
_cell.angle_alpha   90.00
_cell.angle_beta   90.00
_cell.angle_gamma   90.00
#
_symmetry.space_group_name_H-M   'P 1'
#
loop_
_entity.id
_entity.type
_entity.pdbx_description
1 polymer ?
#
loop_
_entity_poly.entity_id
_entity_poly.type
_entity_poly.pdbx_seq_one_letter_code
_entity_poly.pdbx_strand_id
1 'polypeptide(L)'
;MLFRSTVHDPEFLLQQMELREELEDLQDSADLNGVAAFKRRLKAAQDELNQSFAACWNDAVQREKAERLMRRMQFLDKLTYEVRQLEERLDD
;
A
#
# COMPACT_ATOMS: atom_id res chain seq x y z
N MET A 1 5.25 0.58 29.84
CA MET A 1 5.09 0.65 29.10
C MET A 1 5.19 0.83 28.23
N LEU A 2 5.02 0.43 27.89
CA LEU A 2 5.05 0.45 27.04
C LEU A 2 4.81 0.61 26.06
N PHE A 3 4.59 0.42 25.63
CA PHE A 3 4.44 0.58 24.69
C PHE A 3 3.77 0.76 24.04
N ARG A 4 3.48 0.87 23.79
CA ARG A 4 2.78 0.97 23.02
C ARG A 4 2.52 1.59 22.21
N SER A 5 2.25 1.71 22.43
CA SER A 5 2.16 2.70 21.46
C SER A 5 2.12 2.32 20.02
N THR A 6 1.92 1.20 19.76
CA THR A 6 1.75 0.73 18.42
C THR A 6 0.41 1.15 17.91
N VAL A 7 0.38 1.74 16.74
CA VAL A 7 -0.88 2.08 16.12
C VAL A 7 -1.60 0.79 15.77
N HIS A 8 -2.77 0.63 16.35
CA HIS A 8 -3.57 -0.57 16.16
C HIS A 8 -4.46 -0.39 14.94
N ASP A 9 -4.14 -1.05 13.84
CA ASP A 9 -4.87 -0.91 12.59
C ASP A 9 -5.06 -2.29 11.95
N PRO A 10 -6.01 -3.09 12.46
CA PRO A 10 -6.21 -4.44 11.96
C PRO A 10 -6.66 -4.51 10.50
N GLU A 11 -7.40 -3.51 10.04
CA GLU A 11 -7.81 -3.45 8.64
C GLU A 11 -6.61 -3.32 7.72
N PHE A 12 -5.63 -2.52 8.13
CA PHE A 12 -4.42 -2.33 7.35
C PHE A 12 -3.58 -3.61 7.30
N LEU A 13 -3.49 -4.29 8.44
CA LEU A 13 -2.77 -5.57 8.49
C LEU A 13 -3.39 -6.58 7.53
N LEU A 14 -4.71 -6.66 7.53
CA LEU A 14 -5.40 -7.57 6.63
C LEU A 14 -5.16 -7.19 5.18
N GLN A 15 -5.23 -5.91 4.86
CA GLN A 15 -4.98 -5.41 3.52
C GLN A 15 -3.55 -5.74 3.06
N GLN A 16 -2.57 -5.58 3.95
CA GLN A 16 -1.19 -5.93 3.63
C GLN A 16 -1.06 -7.40 3.26
N MET A 17 -1.69 -8.26 4.05
CA MET A 17 -1.66 -9.70 3.80
C MET A 17 -2.30 -10.04 2.46
N GLU A 18 -3.44 -9.46 2.18
CA GLU A 18 -4.16 -9.72 0.93
C GLU A 18 -3.38 -9.25 -0.29
N LEU A 19 -2.80 -8.06 -0.21
CA LEU A 19 -2.02 -7.51 -1.33
C LEU A 19 -0.73 -8.29 -1.55
N ARG A 20 -0.08 -8.72 -0.47
CA ARG A 20 1.13 -9.54 -0.58
C ARG A 20 0.82 -10.88 -1.24
N GLU A 21 -0.27 -11.49 -0.84
CA GLU A 21 -0.71 -12.76 -1.40
C GLU A 21 -1.01 -12.62 -2.89
N GLU A 22 -1.69 -11.55 -3.26
CA GLU A 22 -1.98 -11.26 -4.66
C GLU A 22 -0.70 -11.10 -5.48
N LEU A 23 0.28 -10.38 -4.93
CA LEU A 23 1.56 -10.18 -5.61
C LEU A 23 2.28 -11.51 -5.81
N GLU A 24 2.26 -12.38 -4.80
CA GLU A 24 2.87 -13.70 -4.90
C GLU A 24 2.20 -14.53 -6.00
N ASP A 25 0.89 -14.48 -6.07
CA ASP A 25 0.13 -15.17 -7.11
C ASP A 25 0.51 -14.66 -8.51
N LEU A 26 0.70 -13.36 -8.64
CA LEU A 26 1.12 -12.77 -9.91
C LEU A 26 2.53 -13.18 -10.30
N GLN A 27 3.41 -13.30 -9.31
CA GLN A 27 4.78 -13.78 -9.55
C GLN A 27 4.75 -15.22 -10.07
N ASP A 28 3.92 -16.04 -9.47
CA ASP A 28 3.83 -17.45 -9.84
C ASP A 28 3.18 -17.64 -11.20
N SER A 29 2.17 -16.85 -11.52
CA SER A 29 1.43 -17.00 -12.78
C SER A 29 2.11 -16.27 -13.95
N ALA A 30 2.99 -15.31 -13.66
CA ALA A 30 3.67 -14.51 -14.68
C ALA A 30 2.69 -13.82 -15.64
N ASP A 31 1.56 -13.34 -15.09
CA ASP A 31 0.48 -12.74 -15.86
C ASP A 31 0.66 -11.24 -15.99
N LEU A 32 1.17 -10.76 -17.13
CA LEU A 32 1.39 -9.34 -17.37
C LEU A 32 0.11 -8.52 -17.28
N ASN A 33 -1.00 -9.06 -17.75
CA ASN A 33 -2.28 -8.35 -17.66
C ASN A 33 -2.71 -8.19 -16.21
N GLY A 34 -2.51 -9.21 -15.41
CA GLY A 34 -2.80 -9.16 -13.98
C GLY A 34 -1.92 -8.16 -13.27
N VAL A 35 -0.63 -8.11 -13.64
CA VAL A 35 0.30 -7.15 -13.06
C VAL A 35 -0.13 -5.73 -13.40
N ALA A 36 -0.52 -5.47 -14.64
CA ALA A 36 -0.97 -4.14 -15.05
C ALA A 36 -2.22 -3.71 -14.28
N ALA A 37 -3.17 -4.63 -14.09
CA ALA A 37 -4.38 -4.34 -13.33
C ALA A 37 -4.05 -4.05 -11.86
N PHE A 38 -3.15 -4.82 -11.29
CA PHE A 38 -2.70 -4.64 -9.91
C PHE A 38 -2.04 -3.27 -9.73
N LYS A 39 -1.18 -2.88 -10.66
CA LYS A 39 -0.55 -1.55 -10.64
C LYS A 39 -1.57 -0.43 -10.65
N ARG A 40 -2.60 -0.54 -11.48
CA ARG A 40 -3.66 0.47 -11.54
C ARG A 40 -4.40 0.57 -10.22
N ARG A 41 -4.66 -0.56 -9.57
CA ARG A 41 -5.34 -0.55 -8.27
C ARG A 41 -4.46 0.09 -7.20
N LEU A 42 -3.16 -0.18 -7.22
CA LEU A 42 -2.23 0.44 -6.28
C LEU A 42 -2.17 1.95 -6.50
N LYS A 43 -2.14 2.38 -7.74
CA LYS A 43 -2.12 3.81 -8.07
C LYS A 43 -3.38 4.50 -7.56
N ALA A 44 -4.54 3.91 -7.78
CA ALA A 44 -5.81 4.48 -7.31
C ALA A 44 -5.82 4.57 -5.78
N ALA A 45 -5.32 3.55 -5.10
CA ALA A 45 -5.24 3.55 -3.63
C ALA A 45 -4.28 4.62 -3.13
N GLN A 46 -3.14 4.78 -3.81
CA GLN A 46 -2.17 5.82 -3.46
C GLN A 46 -2.77 7.22 -3.61
N ASP A 47 -3.48 7.44 -4.71
CA ASP A 47 -4.12 8.75 -4.95
C ASP A 47 -5.15 9.06 -3.88
N GLU A 48 -5.93 8.06 -3.48
CA GLU A 48 -6.92 8.21 -2.42
C GLU A 48 -6.27 8.56 -1.08
N LEU A 49 -5.19 7.86 -0.75
CA LEU A 49 -4.47 8.11 0.50
C LEU A 49 -3.82 9.50 0.50
N ASN A 50 -3.28 9.91 -0.64
CA ASN A 50 -2.67 11.23 -0.77
C ASN A 50 -3.71 12.33 -0.53
N GLN A 51 -4.91 12.17 -1.06
CA GLN A 51 -5.99 13.13 -0.85
C GLN A 51 -6.41 13.19 0.60
N SER A 52 -6.56 12.01 1.23
CA SER A 52 -6.95 11.93 2.63
C SER A 52 -5.88 12.54 3.53
N PHE A 53 -4.62 12.28 3.23
CA PHE A 53 -3.50 12.83 3.99
C PHE A 53 -3.46 14.34 3.88
N ALA A 54 -3.62 14.87 2.68
CA ALA A 54 -3.62 16.32 2.45
C ALA A 54 -4.72 17.02 3.23
N ALA A 55 -5.85 16.33 3.43
CA ALA A 55 -6.98 16.89 4.16
C ALA A 55 -6.73 16.98 5.66
N CYS A 56 -5.85 16.15 6.21
CA CYS A 56 -5.69 16.09 7.67
C CYS A 56 -4.29 16.42 8.20
N TRP A 57 -3.30 16.55 7.34
CA TRP A 57 -1.93 16.70 7.81
C TRP A 57 -1.67 18.00 8.56
N ASN A 58 -2.45 19.06 8.29
CA ASN A 58 -2.33 20.35 8.97
C ASN A 58 -3.18 20.45 10.23
N ASP A 59 -3.95 19.42 10.52
CA ASP A 59 -4.89 19.45 11.63
C ASP A 59 -4.33 18.66 12.81
N ALA A 60 -4.00 19.37 13.89
CA ALA A 60 -3.42 18.74 15.08
C ALA A 60 -4.35 17.67 15.67
N VAL A 61 -5.66 17.86 15.52
CA VAL A 61 -6.64 16.91 16.05
C VAL A 61 -6.62 15.60 15.26
N GLN A 62 -6.22 15.66 13.99
CA GLN A 62 -6.20 14.49 13.12
C GLN A 62 -4.79 13.91 12.93
N ARG A 63 -3.87 14.25 13.82
CA ARG A 63 -2.49 13.78 13.70
C ARG A 63 -2.38 12.26 13.68
N GLU A 64 -3.12 11.58 14.54
CA GLU A 64 -3.10 10.12 14.56
C GLU A 64 -3.57 9.52 13.26
N LYS A 65 -4.61 10.11 12.68
CA LYS A 65 -5.11 9.66 11.39
C LYS A 65 -4.06 9.88 10.31
N ALA A 66 -3.39 11.03 10.34
CA ALA A 66 -2.33 11.33 9.37
C ALA A 66 -1.19 10.32 9.46
N GLU A 67 -0.83 9.91 10.67
CA GLU A 67 0.22 8.91 10.87
C GLU A 67 -0.17 7.56 10.29
N ARG A 68 -1.42 7.15 10.51
CA ARG A 68 -1.90 5.89 9.95
C ARG A 68 -1.90 5.93 8.42
N LEU A 69 -2.33 7.05 7.86
CA LEU A 69 -2.32 7.22 6.41
C LEU A 69 -0.91 7.17 5.84
N MET A 70 0.04 7.80 6.54
CA MET A 70 1.43 7.78 6.12
C MET A 70 1.99 6.36 6.06
N ARG A 71 1.66 5.52 7.04
CA ARG A 71 2.11 4.14 7.05
C ARG A 71 1.54 3.35 5.89
N ARG A 72 0.29 3.60 5.57
CA ARG A 72 -0.35 2.96 4.42
C ARG A 72 0.29 3.41 3.12
N MET A 73 0.60 4.71 3.01
CA MET A 73 1.27 5.25 1.84
C MET A 73 2.65 4.62 1.64
N GLN A 74 3.40 4.48 2.72
CA GLN A 74 4.72 3.85 2.67
C GLN A 74 4.65 2.41 2.20
N PHE A 75 3.66 1.67 2.70
CA PHE A 75 3.47 0.28 2.29
C PHE A 75 3.14 0.18 0.81
N LEU A 76 2.25 1.04 0.32
CA LEU A 76 1.88 1.02 -1.10
C LEU A 76 3.04 1.44 -2.00
N ASP A 77 3.86 2.38 -1.56
CA ASP A 77 5.06 2.77 -2.30
C ASP A 77 6.02 1.60 -2.46
N LYS A 78 6.24 0.88 -1.37
CA LYS A 78 7.12 -0.28 -1.39
C LYS A 78 6.56 -1.36 -2.30
N LEU A 79 5.27 -1.60 -2.21
CA LEU A 79 4.61 -2.62 -3.03
C LEU A 79 4.66 -2.25 -4.51
N THR A 80 4.47 -0.97 -4.81
CA THR A 80 4.56 -0.46 -6.18
C THR A 80 5.95 -0.70 -6.77
N TYR A 81 6.97 -0.48 -5.96
CA TYR A 81 8.34 -0.73 -6.38
C TYR A 81 8.53 -2.21 -6.73
N GLU A 82 8.04 -3.10 -5.87
CA GLU A 82 8.17 -4.55 -6.10
C GLU A 82 7.41 -5.00 -7.34
N VAL A 83 6.24 -4.43 -7.57
CA VAL A 83 5.44 -4.75 -8.76
C VAL A 83 6.14 -4.31 -10.03
N ARG A 84 6.78 -3.15 -10.00
CA ARG A 84 7.53 -2.66 -11.16
C ARG A 84 8.70 -3.56 -11.48
N GLN A 85 9.37 -4.06 -10.45
CA GLN A 85 10.46 -5.00 -10.65
C GLN A 85 9.96 -6.31 -11.26
N LEU A 86 8.81 -6.78 -10.81
CA LEU A 86 8.20 -7.96 -11.38
C LEU A 86 7.85 -7.74 -12.85
N GLU A 87 7.26 -6.59 -13.15
CA GLU A 87 6.89 -6.25 -14.52
C GLU A 87 8.11 -6.27 -15.44
N GLU A 88 9.22 -5.70 -14.98
CA GLU A 88 10.46 -5.68 -15.76
C GLU A 88 10.97 -7.09 -16.02
N ARG A 89 10.90 -7.96 -15.03
CA ARG A 89 11.34 -9.35 -15.21
C ARG A 89 10.48 -10.12 -16.20
N LEU A 90 9.17 -9.86 -16.16
CA LEU A 90 8.24 -10.55 -17.06
C LEU A 90 8.32 -10.03 -18.49
N ASP A 91 8.78 -8.79 -18.67
CA ASP A 91 8.91 -8.16 -19.96
C ASP A 91 10.19 -8.57 -20.69
N ASP A 92 11.11 -9.15 -19.98
CA ASP A 92 12.39 -9.63 -20.54
C ASP A 92 12.21 -10.95 -21.35
#